data_dd1f6fc70bd2cc21c9eae141e3222e20
#
_entry.id   dd1f6fc70bd2cc21c9eae141e3222e20
#
_cell.length_a   1.000
_cell.length_b   1.000
_cell.length_c   1.000
_cell.angle_alpha   90.00
_cell.angle_beta   90.00
_cell.angle_gamma   90.00
#
_symmetry.space_group_name_H-M   'P 1'
#
loop_
_entity.id
_entity.type
_entity.pdbx_description
1 polymer ?
#
loop_
_entity_poly.entity_id
_entity_poly.type
_entity_poly.pdbx_seq_one_letter_code
_entity_poly.pdbx_strand_id
1 'polypeptide(L)'
;MMGIIRSTMYLVVLLASFSSLGNDMWRGLVVKEEHRCSPYDKKSQYPYPASVESAIVDSMGGQIYGPYTGTYYQSTSETDIEHIIAASEGHDSGLCAASPETRKAFATDLLNLTLASPAVNRCSSTGKCGLDAGEWLPPRNQCWFALRVIEIKTKYGLSVNPVEANTLESVINNCPSFEMVFYAPAGSAPTKYVTQSTGHALSLYDDNNNGRITCAEARNHGIAPVTAHDPAYAFMSDRDRDGVVCE
;
A
#
# COMPACT_ATOMS: atom_id res chain seq x y z
N MET A 1 -64.83 50.73 17.74
CA MET A 1 -64.44 49.32 17.71
C MET A 1 -63.06 49.26 17.07
N MET A 2 -62.05 49.09 17.92
CA MET A 2 -60.65 49.07 17.48
C MET A 2 -60.16 47.57 17.49
N GLY A 3 -59.96 47.04 16.31
CA GLY A 3 -59.45 45.63 16.17
C GLY A 3 -57.97 45.62 16.32
N ILE A 4 -57.50 44.77 17.30
CA ILE A 4 -56.08 44.56 17.57
C ILE A 4 -55.61 43.39 16.67
N ILE A 5 -54.70 43.67 15.70
CA ILE A 5 -54.04 42.67 14.86
C ILE A 5 -52.86 42.14 15.66
N ARG A 6 -52.93 40.85 16.09
CA ARG A 6 -51.81 40.14 16.67
C ARG A 6 -50.94 39.58 15.55
N SER A 7 -49.75 40.14 15.37
CA SER A 7 -48.71 39.60 14.46
C SER A 7 -47.96 38.49 15.16
N THR A 8 -48.10 37.25 14.66
CA THR A 8 -47.37 36.11 15.17
C THR A 8 -46.05 36.00 14.38
N MET A 9 -44.95 36.27 15.05
CA MET A 9 -43.60 36.19 14.49
C MET A 9 -43.12 34.74 14.60
N TYR A 10 -43.04 34.02 13.47
CA TYR A 10 -42.43 32.68 13.42
C TYR A 10 -40.91 32.79 13.41
N LEU A 11 -40.28 32.30 14.45
CA LEU A 11 -38.82 32.15 14.54
C LEU A 11 -38.41 30.90 13.75
N VAL A 12 -37.85 31.08 12.57
CA VAL A 12 -37.25 30.01 11.78
C VAL A 12 -35.86 29.72 12.34
N VAL A 13 -35.73 28.63 13.10
CA VAL A 13 -34.44 28.10 13.56
C VAL A 13 -33.81 27.34 12.41
N LEU A 14 -32.84 27.94 11.74
CA LEU A 14 -31.97 27.25 10.78
C LEU A 14 -31.02 26.35 11.56
N LEU A 15 -31.31 25.04 11.58
CA LEU A 15 -30.36 24.00 12.02
C LEU A 15 -29.27 23.88 10.95
N ALA A 16 -28.15 24.52 11.18
CA ALA A 16 -26.92 24.23 10.41
C ALA A 16 -26.43 22.85 10.77
N SER A 17 -26.66 21.89 9.87
CA SER A 17 -26.05 20.57 9.96
C SER A 17 -24.55 20.72 9.70
N PHE A 18 -23.73 20.71 10.74
CA PHE A 18 -22.30 20.52 10.61
C PHE A 18 -22.06 19.07 10.16
N SER A 19 -21.88 18.88 8.87
CA SER A 19 -21.31 17.63 8.37
C SER A 19 -19.90 17.53 8.94
N SER A 20 -19.68 16.61 9.85
CA SER A 20 -18.34 16.19 10.26
C SER A 20 -17.65 15.65 9.00
N LEU A 21 -16.65 16.38 8.51
CA LEU A 21 -15.72 15.87 7.51
C LEU A 21 -14.79 14.86 8.23
N GLY A 22 -15.33 13.69 8.59
CA GLY A 22 -14.51 12.54 8.89
C GLY A 22 -13.85 12.12 7.58
N ASN A 23 -12.52 12.09 7.53
CA ASN A 23 -11.85 11.43 6.42
C ASN A 23 -12.30 9.97 6.41
N ASP A 24 -12.78 9.49 5.27
CA ASP A 24 -13.00 8.06 5.11
C ASP A 24 -11.66 7.34 5.27
N MET A 25 -11.68 6.24 6.03
CA MET A 25 -10.48 5.45 6.32
C MET A 25 -10.63 4.05 5.74
N TRP A 26 -9.59 3.54 5.13
CA TRP A 26 -9.50 2.17 4.68
C TRP A 26 -8.19 1.56 5.17
N ARG A 27 -8.25 0.51 5.99
CA ARG A 27 -7.08 -0.19 6.58
C ARG A 27 -6.05 0.76 7.22
N GLY A 28 -6.53 1.80 7.93
CA GLY A 28 -5.66 2.82 8.55
C GLY A 28 -5.16 3.91 7.60
N LEU A 29 -5.42 3.81 6.31
CA LEU A 29 -5.07 4.83 5.31
C LEU A 29 -6.22 5.82 5.12
N VAL A 30 -5.88 7.09 4.93
CA VAL A 30 -6.85 8.13 4.56
C VAL A 30 -7.29 7.90 3.13
N VAL A 31 -8.62 7.78 2.91
CA VAL A 31 -9.20 7.68 1.56
C VAL A 31 -9.49 9.09 1.05
N LYS A 32 -8.82 9.49 -0.01
CA LYS A 32 -9.05 10.76 -0.71
C LYS A 32 -8.50 10.72 -2.13
N GLU A 33 -9.01 11.57 -3.00
CA GLU A 33 -8.46 11.76 -4.34
C GLU A 33 -7.01 12.24 -4.29
N GLU A 34 -6.25 11.85 -5.29
CA GLU A 34 -4.88 12.30 -5.47
C GLU A 34 -4.80 13.81 -5.67
N HIS A 35 -3.78 14.41 -5.11
CA HIS A 35 -3.58 15.86 -5.20
C HIS A 35 -2.10 16.23 -5.28
N ARG A 36 -1.68 16.69 -6.45
CA ARG A 36 -0.33 17.23 -6.66
C ARG A 36 -0.21 18.62 -6.05
N CYS A 37 0.21 18.71 -4.79
CA CYS A 37 0.28 19.96 -4.04
C CYS A 37 1.53 20.81 -4.34
N SER A 38 2.52 20.26 -5.07
CA SER A 38 3.72 20.97 -5.52
C SER A 38 4.21 20.41 -6.86
N PRO A 39 5.04 21.17 -7.62
CA PRO A 39 5.65 20.65 -8.85
C PRO A 39 6.45 19.37 -8.60
N TYR A 40 6.35 18.42 -9.51
CA TYR A 40 7.06 17.13 -9.45
C TYR A 40 8.30 17.14 -10.35
N ASP A 41 9.45 16.76 -9.79
CA ASP A 41 10.67 16.45 -10.51
C ASP A 41 11.36 15.23 -9.87
N LYS A 42 11.24 14.07 -10.53
CA LYS A 42 11.80 12.82 -10.03
C LYS A 42 13.27 12.93 -9.69
N LYS A 43 14.06 13.57 -10.57
CA LYS A 43 15.52 13.57 -10.46
C LYS A 43 16.03 14.35 -9.25
N SER A 44 15.44 15.49 -8.97
CA SER A 44 15.87 16.34 -7.85
C SER A 44 15.21 15.99 -6.53
N GLN A 45 13.96 15.50 -6.56
CA GLN A 45 13.15 15.29 -5.37
C GLN A 45 13.21 13.85 -4.82
N TYR A 46 13.47 12.86 -5.69
CA TYR A 46 13.47 11.43 -5.35
C TYR A 46 14.78 10.75 -5.79
N PRO A 47 15.94 11.28 -5.38
CA PRO A 47 17.21 10.70 -5.78
C PRO A 47 17.48 9.38 -5.06
N TYR A 48 17.98 8.39 -5.78
CA TYR A 48 18.51 7.15 -5.22
C TYR A 48 19.81 6.75 -5.93
N PRO A 49 20.78 6.15 -5.20
CA PRO A 49 22.03 5.71 -5.81
C PRO A 49 21.83 4.38 -6.56
N ALA A 50 22.55 4.19 -7.65
CA ALA A 50 22.53 2.91 -8.39
C ALA A 50 22.98 1.72 -7.52
N SER A 51 23.79 1.97 -6.49
CA SER A 51 24.23 0.94 -5.54
C SER A 51 23.10 0.27 -4.74
N VAL A 52 21.88 0.83 -4.73
CA VAL A 52 20.72 0.19 -4.09
C VAL A 52 20.28 -1.08 -4.83
N GLU A 53 20.65 -1.24 -6.11
CA GLU A 53 20.29 -2.40 -6.92
C GLU A 53 20.82 -3.72 -6.32
N SER A 54 22.08 -3.72 -5.83
CA SER A 54 22.63 -4.91 -5.17
C SER A 54 21.83 -5.29 -3.91
N ALA A 55 21.41 -4.33 -3.12
CA ALA A 55 20.57 -4.58 -1.94
C ALA A 55 19.18 -5.14 -2.31
N ILE A 56 18.62 -4.70 -3.45
CA ILE A 56 17.37 -5.30 -3.97
C ILE A 56 17.60 -6.76 -4.36
N VAL A 57 18.68 -7.05 -5.09
CA VAL A 57 19.05 -8.45 -5.46
C VAL A 57 19.27 -9.31 -4.21
N ASP A 58 20.01 -8.80 -3.22
CA ASP A 58 20.25 -9.49 -1.96
C ASP A 58 18.94 -9.79 -1.21
N SER A 59 17.99 -8.84 -1.21
CA SER A 59 16.67 -9.04 -0.60
C SER A 59 15.85 -10.14 -1.27
N MET A 60 16.16 -10.49 -2.52
CA MET A 60 15.57 -11.59 -3.28
C MET A 60 16.42 -12.86 -3.28
N GLY A 61 17.30 -13.01 -2.26
CA GLY A 61 18.16 -14.20 -2.12
C GLY A 61 19.26 -14.31 -3.18
N GLY A 62 19.74 -13.17 -3.67
CA GLY A 62 20.78 -13.09 -4.70
C GLY A 62 20.26 -13.34 -6.12
N GLN A 63 18.95 -13.37 -6.31
CA GLN A 63 18.33 -13.58 -7.62
C GLN A 63 18.00 -12.25 -8.31
N ILE A 64 18.35 -12.13 -9.58
CA ILE A 64 17.89 -11.02 -10.41
C ILE A 64 16.49 -11.40 -10.93
N TYR A 65 15.47 -10.99 -10.19
CA TYR A 65 14.10 -11.44 -10.39
C TYR A 65 13.13 -10.27 -10.46
N GLY A 66 12.26 -10.29 -11.48
CA GLY A 66 11.18 -9.32 -11.64
C GLY A 66 9.85 -9.90 -11.14
N PRO A 67 9.40 -9.57 -9.93
CA PRO A 67 8.24 -10.21 -9.31
C PRO A 67 6.93 -9.91 -10.06
N TYR A 68 6.83 -8.80 -10.75
CA TYR A 68 5.62 -8.43 -11.49
C TYR A 68 5.28 -9.41 -12.61
N THR A 69 6.29 -10.00 -13.24
CA THR A 69 6.14 -10.95 -14.34
C THR A 69 6.55 -12.38 -13.99
N GLY A 70 7.21 -12.57 -12.84
CA GLY A 70 7.76 -13.86 -12.46
C GLY A 70 8.99 -14.26 -13.30
N THR A 71 9.78 -13.28 -13.76
CA THR A 71 10.88 -13.51 -14.70
C THR A 71 12.23 -13.38 -14.01
N TYR A 72 13.13 -14.38 -14.25
CA TYR A 72 14.54 -14.29 -13.90
C TYR A 72 15.33 -13.66 -15.04
N TYR A 73 16.32 -12.84 -14.69
CA TYR A 73 17.23 -12.19 -15.61
C TYR A 73 18.65 -12.67 -15.41
N GLN A 74 19.48 -12.58 -16.44
CA GLN A 74 20.88 -12.99 -16.38
C GLN A 74 21.77 -11.86 -15.85
N SER A 75 21.33 -10.62 -15.99
CA SER A 75 22.06 -9.43 -15.57
C SER A 75 21.08 -8.33 -15.13
N THR A 76 21.50 -7.51 -14.18
CA THR A 76 20.76 -6.28 -13.79
C THR A 76 20.65 -5.28 -14.92
N SER A 77 21.50 -5.36 -15.95
CA SER A 77 21.36 -4.54 -17.17
C SER A 77 20.08 -4.80 -17.98
N GLU A 78 19.38 -5.89 -17.70
CA GLU A 78 18.08 -6.24 -18.30
C GLU A 78 16.91 -5.68 -17.51
N THR A 79 17.18 -5.08 -16.35
CA THR A 79 16.15 -4.56 -15.43
C THR A 79 16.34 -3.08 -15.15
N ASP A 80 15.28 -2.45 -14.71
CA ASP A 80 15.30 -1.13 -14.05
C ASP A 80 15.05 -1.34 -12.55
N ILE A 81 15.60 -0.44 -11.72
CA ILE A 81 15.14 -0.27 -10.33
C ILE A 81 13.73 0.33 -10.39
N GLU A 82 12.78 -0.41 -9.86
CA GLU A 82 11.36 -0.07 -9.89
C GLU A 82 10.88 0.29 -8.48
N HIS A 83 10.09 1.37 -8.39
CA HIS A 83 9.38 1.75 -7.17
C HIS A 83 7.98 1.14 -7.17
N ILE A 84 7.66 0.30 -6.18
CA ILE A 84 6.34 -0.36 -6.03
C ILE A 84 5.23 0.70 -5.99
N ILE A 85 5.40 1.75 -5.19
CA ILE A 85 4.66 3.01 -5.36
C ILE A 85 5.56 3.95 -6.13
N ALA A 86 5.17 4.28 -7.36
CA ALA A 86 5.94 5.18 -8.21
C ALA A 86 6.16 6.53 -7.51
N ALA A 87 7.31 7.17 -7.77
CA ALA A 87 7.61 8.45 -7.13
C ALA A 87 6.60 9.56 -7.46
N SER A 88 5.99 9.53 -8.67
CA SER A 88 4.90 10.44 -9.05
C SER A 88 3.63 10.15 -8.27
N GLU A 89 3.26 8.88 -8.13
CA GLU A 89 2.11 8.44 -7.36
C GLU A 89 2.26 8.81 -5.88
N GLY A 90 3.39 8.46 -5.26
CA GLY A 90 3.66 8.87 -3.87
C GLY A 90 3.66 10.38 -3.67
N HIS A 91 4.09 11.15 -4.70
CA HIS A 91 4.04 12.60 -4.68
C HIS A 91 2.59 13.11 -4.62
N ASP A 92 1.71 12.55 -5.43
CA ASP A 92 0.31 12.93 -5.53
C ASP A 92 -0.53 12.43 -4.33
N SER A 93 -0.10 11.32 -3.72
CA SER A 93 -0.72 10.74 -2.52
C SER A 93 -0.26 11.37 -1.20
N GLY A 94 0.67 12.36 -1.22
CA GLY A 94 1.03 13.10 -0.01
C GLY A 94 2.48 13.55 0.10
N LEU A 95 3.44 12.91 -0.59
CA LEU A 95 4.86 13.30 -0.49
C LEU A 95 5.15 14.68 -1.09
N CYS A 96 4.24 15.26 -1.86
CA CYS A 96 4.37 16.65 -2.34
C CYS A 96 4.53 17.65 -1.19
N ALA A 97 3.93 17.38 -0.02
CA ALA A 97 4.04 18.18 1.19
C ALA A 97 5.15 17.71 2.15
N ALA A 98 5.78 16.56 1.88
CA ALA A 98 6.81 16.00 2.75
C ALA A 98 8.16 16.71 2.61
N SER A 99 9.05 16.51 3.62
CA SER A 99 10.39 17.05 3.58
C SER A 99 11.25 16.39 2.47
N PRO A 100 12.32 17.04 1.99
CA PRO A 100 13.27 16.43 1.07
C PRO A 100 13.86 15.12 1.61
N GLU A 101 14.11 15.03 2.92
CA GLU A 101 14.65 13.85 3.60
C GLU A 101 13.66 12.69 3.53
N THR A 102 12.37 12.96 3.78
CA THR A 102 11.30 11.96 3.66
C THR A 102 11.16 11.44 2.23
N ARG A 103 11.18 12.35 1.23
CA ARG A 103 11.14 11.96 -0.19
C ARG A 103 12.34 11.11 -0.60
N LYS A 104 13.54 11.46 -0.12
CA LYS A 104 14.74 10.66 -0.35
C LYS A 104 14.65 9.30 0.35
N ALA A 105 14.17 9.24 1.60
CA ALA A 105 13.96 7.99 2.32
C ALA A 105 12.99 7.08 1.56
N PHE A 106 11.86 7.60 1.09
CA PHE A 106 10.91 6.87 0.26
C PHE A 106 11.54 6.32 -1.03
N ALA A 107 12.38 7.12 -1.69
CA ALA A 107 13.02 6.74 -2.95
C ALA A 107 14.13 5.69 -2.80
N THR A 108 14.67 5.51 -1.59
CA THR A 108 15.76 4.56 -1.29
C THR A 108 15.31 3.39 -0.42
N ASP A 109 14.04 3.34 -0.04
CA ASP A 109 13.49 2.31 0.85
C ASP A 109 13.38 0.96 0.12
N LEU A 110 14.08 -0.06 0.60
CA LEU A 110 13.99 -1.41 0.05
C LEU A 110 12.57 -2.00 0.13
N LEU A 111 11.74 -1.51 1.06
CA LEU A 111 10.32 -1.87 1.09
C LEU A 111 9.61 -1.45 -0.20
N ASN A 112 9.99 -0.28 -0.76
CA ASN A 112 9.41 0.31 -1.96
C ASN A 112 10.16 -0.04 -3.24
N LEU A 113 11.24 -0.82 -3.17
CA LEU A 113 12.08 -1.09 -4.33
C LEU A 113 12.03 -2.56 -4.75
N THR A 114 12.01 -2.75 -6.06
CA THR A 114 12.10 -4.07 -6.69
C THR A 114 12.78 -3.95 -8.05
N LEU A 115 12.91 -5.06 -8.78
CA LEU A 115 13.38 -5.07 -10.15
C LEU A 115 12.21 -5.33 -11.12
N ALA A 116 12.20 -4.62 -12.23
CA ALA A 116 11.27 -4.86 -13.32
C ALA A 116 11.96 -4.68 -14.67
N SER A 117 11.47 -5.35 -15.71
CA SER A 117 11.95 -5.06 -17.06
C SER A 117 11.61 -3.62 -17.47
N PRO A 118 12.39 -2.99 -18.34
CA PRO A 118 12.08 -1.66 -18.89
C PRO A 118 10.67 -1.56 -19.49
N ALA A 119 10.18 -2.64 -20.11
CA ALA A 119 8.84 -2.70 -20.69
C ALA A 119 7.73 -2.60 -19.64
N VAL A 120 7.96 -3.11 -18.43
CA VAL A 120 6.99 -3.06 -17.31
C VAL A 120 7.16 -1.78 -16.50
N ASN A 121 8.39 -1.34 -16.24
CA ASN A 121 8.63 -0.15 -15.42
C ASN A 121 8.26 1.15 -16.15
N ARG A 122 8.65 1.25 -17.43
CA ARG A 122 8.54 2.53 -18.17
C ARG A 122 7.13 2.75 -18.72
N CYS A 123 6.86 4.02 -19.08
CA CYS A 123 5.58 4.40 -19.70
C CYS A 123 5.46 3.79 -21.09
N SER A 124 4.74 2.69 -21.18
CA SER A 124 4.34 1.97 -22.40
C SER A 124 2.87 1.59 -22.27
N SER A 125 2.29 0.99 -23.31
CA SER A 125 0.89 0.56 -23.30
C SER A 125 0.56 -0.51 -22.25
N THR A 126 1.57 -1.21 -21.74
CA THR A 126 1.44 -2.26 -20.71
C THR A 126 2.29 -2.00 -19.48
N GLY A 127 3.04 -0.89 -19.48
CA GLY A 127 3.93 -0.52 -18.38
C GLY A 127 3.17 0.09 -17.22
N LYS A 128 3.72 -0.11 -16.02
CA LYS A 128 3.20 0.50 -14.78
C LYS A 128 3.35 2.01 -14.77
N CYS A 129 4.46 2.54 -15.31
CA CYS A 129 4.73 3.98 -15.34
C CYS A 129 4.59 4.63 -13.95
N GLY A 130 3.67 5.60 -13.82
CA GLY A 130 3.34 6.28 -12.58
C GLY A 130 1.97 5.89 -12.00
N LEU A 131 1.40 4.79 -12.49
CA LEU A 131 0.06 4.33 -12.13
C LEU A 131 0.02 3.74 -10.72
N ASP A 132 -1.11 3.93 -10.04
CA ASP A 132 -1.42 3.31 -8.76
C ASP A 132 -1.99 1.88 -8.91
N ALA A 133 -2.36 1.25 -7.79
CA ALA A 133 -2.92 -0.11 -7.79
C ALA A 133 -4.37 -0.17 -8.31
N GLY A 134 -5.08 0.95 -8.40
CA GLY A 134 -6.41 1.04 -9.00
C GLY A 134 -6.35 1.08 -10.53
N GLU A 135 -5.24 1.56 -11.08
CA GLU A 135 -5.02 1.74 -12.51
C GLU A 135 -4.20 0.60 -13.12
N TRP A 136 -3.33 -0.03 -12.33
CA TRP A 136 -2.45 -1.10 -12.79
C TRP A 136 -2.19 -2.13 -11.70
N LEU A 137 -2.30 -3.41 -12.05
CA LEU A 137 -1.87 -4.53 -11.21
C LEU A 137 -0.85 -5.38 -11.96
N PRO A 138 0.15 -5.94 -11.27
CA PRO A 138 1.10 -6.83 -11.91
C PRO A 138 0.40 -8.13 -12.37
N PRO A 139 0.80 -8.75 -13.48
CA PRO A 139 0.25 -10.03 -13.92
C PRO A 139 0.59 -11.20 -12.97
N ARG A 140 1.60 -11.05 -12.11
CA ARG A 140 2.02 -12.02 -11.10
C ARG A 140 2.19 -11.35 -9.73
N ASN A 141 2.21 -12.14 -8.66
CA ASN A 141 2.47 -11.65 -7.30
C ASN A 141 1.53 -10.51 -6.85
N GLN A 142 0.27 -10.52 -7.27
CA GLN A 142 -0.67 -9.45 -6.93
C GLN A 142 -0.90 -9.33 -5.41
N CYS A 143 -0.94 -10.45 -4.69
CA CYS A 143 -1.10 -10.46 -3.25
C CYS A 143 0.09 -9.81 -2.54
N TRP A 144 1.30 -10.19 -2.91
CA TRP A 144 2.52 -9.55 -2.41
C TRP A 144 2.55 -8.06 -2.75
N PHE A 145 2.22 -7.69 -3.98
CA PHE A 145 2.18 -6.30 -4.41
C PHE A 145 1.17 -5.47 -3.62
N ALA A 146 -0.05 -5.98 -3.43
CA ALA A 146 -1.10 -5.30 -2.67
C ALA A 146 -0.70 -5.05 -1.22
N LEU A 147 -0.10 -6.06 -0.56
CA LEU A 147 0.43 -5.88 0.79
C LEU A 147 1.53 -4.80 0.80
N ARG A 148 2.50 -4.85 -0.11
CA ARG A 148 3.58 -3.85 -0.20
C ARG A 148 3.05 -2.43 -0.38
N VAL A 149 2.03 -2.23 -1.22
CA VAL A 149 1.40 -0.91 -1.39
C VAL A 149 0.85 -0.39 -0.07
N ILE A 150 0.10 -1.22 0.68
CA ILE A 150 -0.46 -0.82 1.98
C ILE A 150 0.66 -0.48 2.98
N GLU A 151 1.66 -1.32 3.09
CA GLU A 151 2.79 -1.14 3.98
C GLU A 151 3.54 0.17 3.73
N ILE A 152 3.83 0.45 2.45
CA ILE A 152 4.54 1.66 2.05
C ILE A 152 3.66 2.90 2.31
N LYS A 153 2.38 2.86 1.92
CA LYS A 153 1.45 3.97 2.19
C LYS A 153 1.32 4.23 3.69
N THR A 154 1.20 3.19 4.50
CA THR A 154 1.18 3.29 5.96
C THR A 154 2.46 3.92 6.51
N LYS A 155 3.62 3.41 6.11
CA LYS A 155 4.93 3.87 6.57
C LYS A 155 5.17 5.36 6.29
N TYR A 156 4.71 5.85 5.14
CA TYR A 156 4.92 7.22 4.72
C TYR A 156 3.71 8.14 4.90
N GLY A 157 2.63 7.65 5.52
CA GLY A 157 1.41 8.42 5.76
C GLY A 157 0.73 8.89 4.48
N LEU A 158 0.80 8.07 3.42
CA LEU A 158 0.19 8.38 2.13
C LEU A 158 -1.30 8.06 2.13
N SER A 159 -2.06 8.78 1.31
CA SER A 159 -3.46 8.46 1.09
C SER A 159 -3.61 7.38 0.02
N VAL A 160 -4.80 6.81 -0.01
CA VAL A 160 -5.28 5.92 -1.06
C VAL A 160 -6.51 6.55 -1.71
N ASN A 161 -6.63 6.48 -3.04
CA ASN A 161 -7.86 6.93 -3.68
C ASN A 161 -8.96 5.84 -3.62
N PRO A 162 -10.25 6.17 -3.81
CA PRO A 162 -11.33 5.19 -3.68
C PRO A 162 -11.22 4.01 -4.64
N VAL A 163 -10.70 4.21 -5.85
CA VAL A 163 -10.53 3.14 -6.85
C VAL A 163 -9.41 2.21 -6.44
N GLU A 164 -8.28 2.77 -6.01
CA GLU A 164 -7.14 2.03 -5.49
C GLU A 164 -7.53 1.20 -4.26
N ALA A 165 -8.23 1.80 -3.28
CA ALA A 165 -8.69 1.11 -2.08
C ALA A 165 -9.59 -0.10 -2.42
N ASN A 166 -10.56 0.07 -3.32
CA ASN A 166 -11.46 -1.00 -3.74
C ASN A 166 -10.73 -2.11 -4.50
N THR A 167 -9.75 -1.75 -5.35
CA THR A 167 -8.95 -2.72 -6.09
C THR A 167 -8.06 -3.53 -5.15
N LEU A 168 -7.36 -2.87 -4.23
CA LEU A 168 -6.54 -3.53 -3.22
C LEU A 168 -7.38 -4.43 -2.32
N GLU A 169 -8.56 -3.99 -1.87
CA GLU A 169 -9.49 -4.81 -1.07
C GLU A 169 -9.92 -6.07 -1.84
N SER A 170 -10.25 -5.92 -3.12
CA SER A 170 -10.63 -7.06 -3.98
C SER A 170 -9.48 -8.07 -4.14
N VAL A 171 -8.24 -7.58 -4.30
CA VAL A 171 -7.05 -8.47 -4.37
C VAL A 171 -6.86 -9.19 -3.05
N ILE A 172 -6.82 -8.47 -1.93
CA ILE A 172 -6.49 -8.99 -0.60
C ILE A 172 -7.49 -10.08 -0.17
N ASN A 173 -8.79 -9.86 -0.41
CA ASN A 173 -9.84 -10.82 -0.06
C ASN A 173 -9.74 -12.15 -0.80
N ASN A 174 -8.94 -12.21 -1.87
CA ASN A 174 -8.72 -13.43 -2.65
C ASN A 174 -7.29 -14.00 -2.48
N CYS A 175 -6.51 -13.48 -1.53
CA CYS A 175 -5.13 -13.88 -1.35
C CYS A 175 -5.00 -15.09 -0.41
N PRO A 176 -4.47 -16.23 -0.88
CA PRO A 176 -4.14 -17.36 -0.01
C PRO A 176 -2.84 -17.13 0.78
N SER A 177 -1.99 -16.22 0.33
CA SER A 177 -0.73 -15.83 0.96
C SER A 177 -0.25 -14.50 0.37
N PHE A 178 0.44 -13.71 1.19
CA PHE A 178 1.07 -12.45 0.77
C PHE A 178 2.57 -12.59 0.50
N GLU A 179 3.08 -13.81 0.54
CA GLU A 179 4.47 -14.11 0.23
C GLU A 179 4.77 -13.88 -1.25
N MET A 180 5.99 -13.38 -1.54
CA MET A 180 6.48 -13.32 -2.91
C MET A 180 6.68 -14.73 -3.45
N VAL A 181 6.06 -15.04 -4.57
CA VAL A 181 6.24 -16.31 -5.27
C VAL A 181 7.35 -16.17 -6.30
N PHE A 182 8.37 -17.00 -6.18
CA PHE A 182 9.41 -17.15 -7.20
C PHE A 182 8.97 -18.22 -8.21
N TYR A 183 8.47 -17.78 -9.33
CA TYR A 183 7.98 -18.67 -10.39
C TYR A 183 9.17 -19.36 -11.08
N ALA A 184 9.15 -20.70 -11.13
CA ALA A 184 10.19 -21.43 -11.84
C ALA A 184 10.20 -21.06 -13.34
N PRO A 185 11.39 -20.96 -13.98
CA PRO A 185 11.48 -20.81 -15.43
C PRO A 185 10.72 -21.93 -16.14
N ALA A 186 10.07 -21.65 -17.27
CA ALA A 186 9.33 -22.66 -18.03
C ALA A 186 10.27 -23.85 -18.35
N GLY A 187 9.92 -25.05 -17.86
CA GLY A 187 10.71 -26.28 -18.08
C GLY A 187 11.61 -26.70 -16.89
N SER A 188 11.67 -25.95 -15.81
CA SER A 188 12.37 -26.36 -14.59
C SER A 188 11.46 -27.15 -13.64
N ALA A 189 12.03 -28.11 -12.90
CA ALA A 189 11.33 -28.78 -11.80
C ALA A 189 10.92 -27.75 -10.74
N PRO A 190 9.79 -27.95 -10.03
CA PRO A 190 9.30 -26.97 -9.03
C PRO A 190 10.34 -26.79 -7.94
N THR A 191 10.92 -25.59 -7.88
CA THR A 191 11.82 -25.17 -6.80
C THR A 191 11.00 -24.77 -5.58
N LYS A 192 11.48 -25.17 -4.40
CA LYS A 192 10.86 -24.82 -3.11
C LYS A 192 10.68 -23.31 -2.99
N TYR A 193 9.49 -22.89 -2.61
CA TYR A 193 9.17 -21.51 -2.24
C TYR A 193 10.12 -21.03 -1.14
N VAL A 194 10.77 -19.90 -1.35
CA VAL A 194 11.49 -19.18 -0.29
C VAL A 194 10.49 -18.26 0.38
N THR A 195 10.07 -18.64 1.56
CA THR A 195 9.22 -17.83 2.43
C THR A 195 10.01 -16.64 2.96
N GLN A 196 9.72 -15.44 2.50
CA GLN A 196 10.15 -14.22 3.20
C GLN A 196 9.06 -13.77 4.18
N SER A 197 9.35 -14.12 5.38
CA SER A 197 8.99 -13.69 6.74
C SER A 197 7.62 -13.05 7.03
N THR A 198 6.93 -13.79 7.86
CA THR A 198 5.87 -13.39 8.80
C THR A 198 6.18 -12.17 9.70
N GLY A 199 7.41 -11.65 9.74
CA GLY A 199 7.80 -10.55 10.64
C GLY A 199 7.24 -9.17 10.27
N HIS A 200 6.61 -9.03 9.12
CA HIS A 200 6.25 -7.72 8.58
C HIS A 200 4.92 -7.17 9.11
N ALA A 201 3.94 -8.03 9.36
CA ALA A 201 2.69 -7.61 10.01
C ALA A 201 2.92 -7.03 11.41
N LEU A 202 3.92 -7.54 12.13
CA LEU A 202 4.32 -6.98 13.43
C LEU A 202 4.84 -5.54 13.29
N SER A 203 5.64 -5.25 12.27
CA SER A 203 6.18 -3.89 12.09
C SER A 203 5.11 -2.85 11.72
N LEU A 204 3.96 -3.32 11.25
CA LEU A 204 2.84 -2.47 10.85
C LEU A 204 1.79 -2.28 11.95
N TYR A 205 1.56 -3.31 12.76
CA TYR A 205 0.38 -3.39 13.61
C TYR A 205 0.69 -3.70 15.08
N ASP A 206 1.96 -4.01 15.42
CA ASP A 206 2.42 -4.23 16.79
C ASP A 206 2.99 -2.92 17.36
N ASP A 207 2.12 -2.05 17.86
CA ASP A 207 2.46 -0.71 18.33
C ASP A 207 3.43 -0.72 19.52
N ASN A 208 3.43 -1.80 20.30
CA ASN A 208 4.24 -1.92 21.51
C ASN A 208 5.46 -2.84 21.36
N ASN A 209 5.70 -3.40 20.16
CA ASN A 209 6.82 -4.28 19.82
C ASN A 209 6.95 -5.51 20.72
N ASN A 210 5.82 -6.10 21.13
CA ASN A 210 5.80 -7.28 21.99
C ASN A 210 5.78 -8.62 21.23
N GLY A 211 5.80 -8.58 19.88
CA GLY A 211 5.75 -9.74 19.01
C GLY A 211 4.35 -10.33 18.82
N ARG A 212 3.30 -9.59 19.16
CA ARG A 212 1.91 -9.97 19.00
C ARG A 212 1.08 -8.76 18.59
N ILE A 213 0.01 -9.04 17.85
CA ILE A 213 -0.99 -8.04 17.48
C ILE A 213 -2.24 -8.29 18.32
N THR A 214 -2.66 -7.29 19.07
CA THR A 214 -3.88 -7.34 19.89
C THR A 214 -5.08 -6.85 19.09
N CYS A 215 -6.30 -7.19 19.56
CA CYS A 215 -7.52 -6.64 18.96
C CYS A 215 -7.63 -5.10 19.11
N ALA A 216 -6.99 -4.53 20.10
CA ALA A 216 -6.93 -3.07 20.26
C ALA A 216 -6.08 -2.46 19.13
N GLU A 217 -4.90 -3.00 18.90
CA GLU A 217 -4.03 -2.58 17.79
C GLU A 217 -4.70 -2.81 16.45
N ALA A 218 -5.28 -4.00 16.21
CA ALA A 218 -6.00 -4.28 14.98
C ALA A 218 -7.15 -3.29 14.69
N ARG A 219 -7.90 -2.87 15.74
CA ARG A 219 -8.95 -1.84 15.59
C ARG A 219 -8.36 -0.45 15.36
N ASN A 220 -7.28 -0.10 16.04
CA ASN A 220 -6.61 1.20 15.86
C ASN A 220 -6.07 1.36 14.43
N HIS A 221 -5.58 0.27 13.83
CA HIS A 221 -5.10 0.24 12.45
C HIS A 221 -6.22 -0.05 11.42
N GLY A 222 -7.47 -0.22 11.86
CA GLY A 222 -8.62 -0.42 10.97
C GLY A 222 -8.64 -1.76 10.23
N ILE A 223 -7.88 -2.76 10.70
CA ILE A 223 -7.81 -4.10 10.09
C ILE A 223 -8.75 -5.12 10.74
N ALA A 224 -9.40 -4.78 11.84
CA ALA A 224 -10.38 -5.67 12.50
C ALA A 224 -11.74 -5.64 11.75
N PRO A 225 -12.45 -6.78 11.65
CA PRO A 225 -12.04 -8.13 12.08
C PRO A 225 -10.93 -8.70 11.19
N VAL A 226 -10.00 -9.47 11.80
CA VAL A 226 -8.85 -10.06 11.10
C VAL A 226 -9.14 -11.52 10.79
N THR A 227 -9.09 -11.89 9.52
CA THR A 227 -9.37 -13.27 9.06
C THR A 227 -8.07 -14.09 8.98
N ALA A 228 -8.20 -15.43 8.93
CA ALA A 228 -7.08 -16.36 8.80
C ALA A 228 -6.21 -16.13 7.53
N HIS A 229 -6.71 -15.36 6.57
CA HIS A 229 -5.97 -14.99 5.36
C HIS A 229 -5.17 -13.68 5.50
N ASP A 230 -5.36 -12.92 6.58
CA ASP A 230 -4.61 -11.69 6.85
C ASP A 230 -3.27 -12.02 7.49
N PRO A 231 -2.13 -11.42 7.06
CA PRO A 231 -0.82 -11.65 7.67
C PRO A 231 -0.76 -11.36 9.18
N ALA A 232 -1.59 -10.43 9.66
CA ALA A 232 -1.69 -10.10 11.08
C ALA A 232 -2.23 -11.27 11.92
N TYR A 233 -3.07 -12.13 11.34
CA TYR A 233 -3.68 -13.26 12.03
C TYR A 233 -2.66 -14.22 12.64
N ALA A 234 -1.52 -14.44 11.98
CA ALA A 234 -0.44 -15.29 12.48
C ALA A 234 0.16 -14.84 13.83
N PHE A 235 -0.04 -13.57 14.19
CA PHE A 235 0.44 -12.95 15.44
C PHE A 235 -0.69 -12.68 16.44
N MET A 236 -1.90 -13.17 16.15
CA MET A 236 -3.09 -12.99 16.99
C MET A 236 -3.52 -14.30 17.64
N SER A 237 -4.46 -14.23 18.58
CA SER A 237 -4.97 -15.41 19.26
C SER A 237 -6.43 -15.64 18.89
N ASP A 238 -6.63 -16.60 18.01
CA ASP A 238 -7.97 -17.14 17.69
C ASP A 238 -8.33 -18.23 18.71
N ARG A 239 -9.28 -17.91 19.60
CA ARG A 239 -9.63 -18.80 20.73
C ARG A 239 -10.64 -19.87 20.35
N ASP A 240 -11.59 -19.56 19.52
CA ASP A 240 -12.67 -20.47 19.07
C ASP A 240 -12.33 -21.19 17.77
N ARG A 241 -11.26 -20.76 17.10
CA ARG A 241 -10.68 -21.36 15.88
C ARG A 241 -11.63 -21.33 14.70
N ASP A 242 -12.42 -20.31 14.59
CA ASP A 242 -13.31 -20.11 13.45
C ASP A 242 -12.63 -19.41 12.26
N GLY A 243 -11.37 -18.95 12.44
CA GLY A 243 -10.58 -18.28 11.41
C GLY A 243 -10.80 -16.77 11.33
N VAL A 244 -11.46 -16.18 12.34
CA VAL A 244 -11.67 -14.73 12.47
C VAL A 244 -11.31 -14.30 13.89
N VAL A 245 -10.65 -13.15 14.04
CA VAL A 245 -10.35 -12.58 15.34
C VAL A 245 -10.77 -11.12 15.39
N CYS A 246 -11.09 -10.63 16.58
CA CYS A 246 -11.49 -9.24 16.84
C CYS A 246 -12.84 -8.84 16.23
N GLU A 247 -13.76 -9.76 16.16
CA GLU A 247 -15.16 -9.49 15.83
C GLU A 247 -15.81 -8.42 16.71
#